data_899e97309a569919a879465b16525202
#
_entry.id   899e97309a569919a879465b16525202
#
_cell.length_a   1.000
_cell.length_b   1.000
_cell.length_c   1.000
_cell.angle_alpha   90.00
_cell.angle_beta   90.00
_cell.angle_gamma   90.00
#
_symmetry.space_group_name_H-M   'P 1'
#
loop_
_entity.id
_entity.type
_entity.pdbx_description
1 polymer ?
#
loop_
_entity_poly.entity_id
_entity_poly.type
_entity_poly.pdbx_seq_one_letter_code
_entity_poly.pdbx_strand_id
1 'polypeptide(L)'
;IDIKPSDQDMKLRSDIESNQLESTSDKVSANKINALSNFFFFTPIKGIITTSYNIKEEHFGTDIAAKENEMVKTTLDGTIIFAGFTTEDGYVTQIQHNNNITSVYKHQSSITKKVGDFVQAGEPIGVVGNSGENSKGPHLHFELWYNGFAINPQDYVVF
;
A
#
# COMPACT_ATOMS: atom_id res chain seq x y z
N ILE A 1 12.03 10.01 7.71
CA ILE A 1 11.01 9.14 8.30
C ILE A 1 11.23 7.74 7.77
N ASP A 2 11.49 6.85 8.66
CA ASP A 2 11.79 5.46 8.34
C ASP A 2 10.47 4.69 8.22
N ILE A 3 10.25 4.04 7.07
CA ILE A 3 9.08 3.19 6.82
C ILE A 3 9.40 1.72 7.13
N LYS A 4 10.49 1.45 7.79
CA LYS A 4 10.72 0.15 8.43
C LYS A 4 9.62 -0.13 9.44
N PRO A 5 9.43 -1.43 9.81
CA PRO A 5 8.55 -1.77 10.91
C PRO A 5 8.82 -0.85 12.08
N SER A 6 7.97 0.14 12.24
CA SER A 6 7.95 1.02 13.39
C SER A 6 7.38 0.24 14.56
N ASP A 7 7.48 0.79 15.77
CA ASP A 7 6.76 0.23 16.93
C ASP A 7 5.26 0.07 16.63
N GLN A 8 4.72 0.94 15.79
CA GLN A 8 3.34 0.85 15.31
C GLN A 8 3.11 -0.38 14.44
N ASP A 9 4.02 -0.69 13.51
CA ASP A 9 3.90 -1.88 12.65
C ASP A 9 4.04 -3.16 13.48
N MET A 10 4.94 -3.17 14.46
CA MET A 10 5.10 -4.31 15.38
C MET A 10 3.88 -4.50 16.26
N LYS A 11 3.25 -3.43 16.71
CA LYS A 11 2.00 -3.47 17.45
C LYS A 11 0.86 -3.99 16.58
N LEU A 12 0.79 -3.55 15.34
CA LEU A 12 -0.20 -4.02 14.37
C LEU A 12 -0.04 -5.53 14.10
N ARG A 13 1.18 -6.04 14.02
CA ARG A 13 1.44 -7.48 13.89
C ARG A 13 0.93 -8.25 15.10
N SER A 14 1.23 -7.76 16.30
CA SER A 14 0.77 -8.37 17.55
C SER A 14 -0.75 -8.42 17.61
N ASP A 15 -1.42 -7.34 17.23
CA ASP A 15 -2.87 -7.25 17.20
C ASP A 15 -3.48 -8.19 16.14
N ILE A 16 -2.84 -8.33 14.98
CA ILE A 16 -3.26 -9.27 13.93
C ILE A 16 -3.15 -10.71 14.43
N GLU A 17 -2.03 -11.07 15.06
CA GLU A 17 -1.82 -12.40 15.61
C GLU A 17 -2.82 -12.71 16.73
N SER A 18 -3.10 -11.76 17.62
CA SER A 18 -4.08 -11.89 18.68
C SER A 18 -5.49 -12.09 18.12
N ASN A 19 -5.87 -11.35 17.09
CA ASN A 19 -7.17 -11.49 16.45
C ASN A 19 -7.32 -12.82 15.72
N GLN A 20 -6.25 -13.38 15.19
CA GLN A 20 -6.27 -14.72 14.59
C GLN A 20 -6.49 -15.81 15.64
N LEU A 21 -6.01 -15.61 16.87
CA LEU A 21 -6.15 -16.56 17.97
C LEU A 21 -7.55 -16.53 18.60
N GLU A 22 -8.27 -15.42 18.49
CA GLU A 22 -9.58 -15.23 19.13
C GLU A 22 -10.78 -15.68 18.28
N SER A 23 -10.56 -16.35 17.15
CA SER A 23 -11.58 -16.92 16.25
C SER A 23 -12.74 -15.99 15.83
N THR A 24 -12.58 -14.69 16.00
CA THR A 24 -13.50 -13.68 15.47
C THR A 24 -13.19 -13.32 14.02
N SER A 25 -12.24 -14.05 13.41
CA SER A 25 -11.73 -13.80 12.06
C SER A 25 -12.85 -13.72 11.00
N ASP A 26 -13.86 -14.58 11.08
CA ASP A 26 -14.94 -14.61 10.10
C ASP A 26 -15.83 -13.36 10.16
N LYS A 27 -16.14 -12.87 11.35
CA LYS A 27 -16.94 -11.64 11.54
C LYS A 27 -16.13 -10.40 11.16
N VAL A 28 -14.85 -10.34 11.49
CA VAL A 28 -13.96 -9.24 11.14
C VAL A 28 -13.75 -9.21 9.63
N SER A 29 -13.54 -10.37 9.00
CA SER A 29 -13.41 -10.49 7.55
C SER A 29 -14.70 -10.09 6.82
N ALA A 30 -15.87 -10.53 7.30
CA ALA A 30 -17.16 -10.15 6.74
C ALA A 30 -17.39 -8.64 6.88
N ASN A 31 -17.06 -8.04 8.01
CA ASN A 31 -17.17 -6.61 8.23
C ASN A 31 -16.20 -5.82 7.33
N LYS A 32 -14.98 -6.31 7.11
CA LYS A 32 -14.04 -5.73 6.15
C LYS A 32 -14.62 -5.75 4.74
N ILE A 33 -15.11 -6.89 4.29
CA ILE A 33 -15.68 -7.06 2.96
C ILE A 33 -16.86 -6.11 2.78
N ASN A 34 -17.74 -6.02 3.75
CA ASN A 34 -18.90 -5.14 3.69
C ASN A 34 -18.51 -3.65 3.70
N ALA A 35 -17.54 -3.26 4.53
CA ALA A 35 -17.07 -1.89 4.62
C ALA A 35 -16.35 -1.43 3.35
N LEU A 36 -15.62 -2.34 2.69
CA LEU A 36 -14.81 -2.02 1.52
C LEU A 36 -15.52 -2.31 0.18
N SER A 37 -16.63 -3.02 0.19
CA SER A 37 -17.37 -3.42 -1.02
C SER A 37 -17.95 -2.23 -1.81
N ASN A 38 -18.16 -1.09 -1.16
CA ASN A 38 -18.68 0.13 -1.79
C ASN A 38 -17.58 1.01 -2.40
N PHE A 39 -16.30 0.62 -2.27
CA PHE A 39 -15.20 1.37 -2.85
C PHE A 39 -14.79 0.78 -4.18
N PHE A 40 -14.64 1.65 -5.17
CA PHE A 40 -13.99 1.32 -6.42
C PHE A 40 -12.51 1.71 -6.32
N PHE A 41 -11.64 0.71 -6.19
CA PHE A 41 -10.21 0.91 -6.12
C PHE A 41 -9.64 1.07 -7.51
N PHE A 42 -9.11 2.24 -7.82
CA PHE A 42 -8.42 2.50 -9.07
C PHE A 42 -7.09 1.73 -9.10
N THR A 43 -6.76 1.10 -10.23
CA THR A 43 -5.51 0.36 -10.38
C THR A 43 -4.33 1.32 -10.37
N PRO A 44 -3.40 1.22 -9.39
CA PRO A 44 -2.29 2.16 -9.29
C PRO A 44 -1.29 2.03 -10.43
N ILE A 45 -1.10 0.83 -10.95
CA ILE A 45 -0.28 0.54 -12.11
C ILE A 45 -0.71 -0.78 -12.74
N LYS A 46 -0.67 -0.87 -14.05
CA LYS A 46 -0.89 -2.14 -14.77
C LYS A 46 0.43 -2.87 -14.91
N GLY A 47 0.42 -4.15 -14.61
CA GLY A 47 1.63 -4.96 -14.69
C GLY A 47 1.37 -6.39 -14.26
N ILE A 48 2.45 -7.10 -14.02
CA ILE A 48 2.44 -8.51 -13.63
C ILE A 48 2.76 -8.62 -12.15
N ILE A 49 1.94 -9.31 -11.38
CA ILE A 49 2.22 -9.59 -9.98
C ILE A 49 3.45 -10.51 -9.90
N THR A 50 4.48 -10.05 -9.23
CA THR A 50 5.71 -10.83 -9.02
C THR A 50 5.82 -11.40 -7.63
N THR A 51 5.29 -10.69 -6.63
CA THR A 51 5.26 -11.16 -5.24
C THR A 51 3.93 -10.74 -4.62
N SER A 52 3.18 -11.72 -4.15
CA SER A 52 1.89 -11.49 -3.53
C SER A 52 2.03 -11.11 -2.06
N TYR A 53 0.99 -10.47 -1.53
CA TYR A 53 0.84 -10.25 -0.11
C TYR A 53 0.98 -11.58 0.64
N ASN A 54 1.84 -11.60 1.67
CA ASN A 54 2.04 -12.76 2.52
C ASN A 54 2.46 -12.31 3.92
N ILE A 55 1.51 -12.29 4.84
CA ILE A 55 1.76 -11.80 6.20
C ILE A 55 2.74 -12.69 6.97
N LYS A 56 2.78 -13.99 6.67
CA LYS A 56 3.70 -14.93 7.32
C LYS A 56 5.15 -14.66 6.95
N GLU A 57 5.39 -14.19 5.73
CA GLU A 57 6.72 -13.79 5.24
C GLU A 57 6.99 -12.30 5.41
N GLU A 58 6.12 -11.62 6.15
CA GLU A 58 6.25 -10.18 6.40
C GLU A 58 6.20 -9.32 5.14
N HIS A 59 5.57 -9.83 4.09
CA HIS A 59 5.32 -9.07 2.86
C HIS A 59 3.93 -8.46 2.93
N PHE A 60 3.85 -7.19 3.32
CA PHE A 60 2.58 -6.51 3.62
C PHE A 60 1.92 -5.87 2.42
N GLY A 61 2.45 -6.07 1.25
CA GLY A 61 1.91 -5.52 0.02
C GLY A 61 2.01 -6.49 -1.14
N THR A 62 1.74 -5.97 -2.32
CA THR A 62 1.85 -6.70 -3.58
C THR A 62 2.88 -6.01 -4.45
N ASP A 63 3.79 -6.77 -5.04
CA ASP A 63 4.77 -6.26 -5.99
C ASP A 63 4.26 -6.46 -7.41
N ILE A 64 4.24 -5.39 -8.18
CA ILE A 64 3.77 -5.37 -9.56
C ILE A 64 4.94 -4.94 -10.45
N ALA A 65 5.44 -5.86 -11.28
CA ALA A 65 6.45 -5.54 -12.28
C ALA A 65 5.80 -4.67 -13.37
N ALA A 66 6.44 -3.57 -13.68
CA ALA A 66 5.96 -2.62 -14.67
C ALA A 66 7.17 -2.00 -15.37
N LYS A 67 6.91 -1.33 -16.49
CA LYS A 67 7.97 -0.61 -17.19
C LYS A 67 8.45 0.56 -16.33
N GLU A 68 9.75 0.74 -16.29
CA GLU A 68 10.34 1.93 -15.68
C GLU A 68 9.75 3.19 -16.33
N ASN A 69 9.54 4.22 -15.54
CA ASN A 69 8.96 5.52 -15.94
C ASN A 69 7.46 5.52 -16.21
N GLU A 70 6.72 4.43 -15.96
CA GLU A 70 5.26 4.51 -15.97
C GLU A 70 4.74 5.30 -14.77
N MET A 71 3.63 6.00 -14.96
CA MET A 71 3.01 6.80 -13.91
C MET A 71 2.33 5.91 -12.88
N VAL A 72 2.61 6.14 -11.61
CA VAL A 72 1.90 5.55 -10.48
C VAL A 72 0.72 6.44 -10.14
N LYS A 73 -0.46 5.85 -9.95
CA LYS A 73 -1.71 6.56 -9.71
C LYS A 73 -2.28 6.18 -8.35
N THR A 74 -2.87 7.14 -7.66
CA THR A 74 -3.54 6.83 -6.40
C THR A 74 -4.76 5.94 -6.61
N THR A 75 -4.98 5.00 -5.70
CA THR A 75 -6.08 4.05 -5.79
C THR A 75 -7.44 4.65 -5.40
N LEU A 76 -7.45 5.65 -4.52
CA LEU A 76 -8.65 6.35 -4.03
C LEU A 76 -8.34 7.83 -3.82
N ASP A 77 -9.39 8.63 -3.67
CA ASP A 77 -9.26 10.01 -3.21
C ASP A 77 -8.61 10.04 -1.82
N GLY A 78 -7.77 11.03 -1.57
CA GLY A 78 -7.16 11.14 -0.27
C GLY A 78 -6.21 12.30 -0.11
N THR A 79 -5.53 12.31 1.03
CA THR A 79 -4.53 13.32 1.39
C THR A 79 -3.19 12.66 1.58
N ILE A 80 -2.16 13.25 1.00
CA ILE A 80 -0.77 12.78 1.14
C ILE A 80 -0.33 12.99 2.58
N ILE A 81 0.00 11.91 3.28
CA ILE A 81 0.49 11.96 4.67
C ILE A 81 1.98 11.70 4.80
N PHE A 82 2.59 11.11 3.79
CA PHE A 82 4.04 10.98 3.68
C PHE A 82 4.45 11.04 2.22
N ALA A 83 5.53 11.75 1.92
CA ALA A 83 6.14 11.84 0.60
C ALA A 83 7.63 12.10 0.78
N GLY A 84 8.47 11.13 0.46
CA GLY A 84 9.91 11.28 0.68
C GLY A 84 10.71 10.05 0.31
N PHE A 85 12.01 10.13 0.52
CA PHE A 85 12.95 9.07 0.21
C PHE A 85 13.41 8.37 1.49
N THR A 86 13.40 7.04 1.46
CA THR A 86 14.04 6.21 2.48
C THR A 86 15.11 5.35 1.83
N THR A 87 16.15 5.01 2.58
CA THR A 87 17.26 4.20 2.06
C THR A 87 16.78 2.82 1.59
N GLU A 88 15.84 2.22 2.32
CA GLU A 88 15.38 0.86 2.04
C GLU A 88 14.33 0.81 0.94
N ASP A 89 13.39 1.74 0.96
CA ASP A 89 12.18 1.68 0.12
C ASP A 89 12.21 2.69 -1.03
N GLY A 90 13.25 3.54 -1.09
CA GLY A 90 13.36 4.56 -2.12
C GLY A 90 12.34 5.67 -1.94
N TYR A 91 11.84 6.21 -3.03
CA TYR A 91 10.76 7.20 -2.97
C TYR A 91 9.44 6.55 -2.63
N VAL A 92 8.82 7.05 -1.58
CA VAL A 92 7.58 6.50 -1.00
C VAL A 92 6.53 7.59 -0.90
N THR A 93 5.30 7.23 -1.23
CA THR A 93 4.11 8.05 -0.99
C THR A 93 3.14 7.27 -0.13
N GLN A 94 2.61 7.89 0.91
CA GLN A 94 1.51 7.33 1.71
C GLN A 94 0.32 8.27 1.64
N ILE A 95 -0.86 7.70 1.46
CA ILE A 95 -2.10 8.46 1.26
C ILE A 95 -3.15 7.97 2.24
N GLN A 96 -3.74 8.91 2.98
CA GLN A 96 -4.87 8.64 3.84
C GLN A 96 -6.16 8.85 3.06
N HIS A 97 -6.98 7.85 3.02
CA HIS A 97 -8.31 7.85 2.40
C HIS A 97 -9.42 7.89 3.45
N ASN A 98 -10.66 7.96 3.02
CA ASN A 98 -11.81 7.85 3.90
C ASN A 98 -11.92 6.43 4.48
N ASN A 99 -12.70 6.28 5.54
CA ASN A 99 -13.02 5.01 6.20
C ASN A 99 -11.78 4.24 6.71
N ASN A 100 -10.80 4.98 7.22
CA ASN A 100 -9.57 4.41 7.81
C ASN A 100 -8.77 3.53 6.85
N ILE A 101 -8.79 3.87 5.56
CA ILE A 101 -7.99 3.21 4.53
C ILE A 101 -6.75 4.05 4.28
N THR A 102 -5.59 3.41 4.24
CA THR A 102 -4.31 4.01 3.86
C THR A 102 -3.68 3.20 2.75
N SER A 103 -3.12 3.86 1.75
CA SER A 103 -2.34 3.20 0.69
C SER A 103 -0.89 3.66 0.72
N VAL A 104 0.01 2.77 0.33
CA VAL A 104 1.46 3.01 0.34
C VAL A 104 2.05 2.57 -0.99
N TYR A 105 2.91 3.43 -1.55
CA TYR A 105 3.54 3.24 -2.87
C TYR A 105 5.05 3.39 -2.70
N LYS A 106 5.82 2.30 -2.94
CA LYS A 106 7.28 2.27 -2.70
C LYS A 106 8.07 2.05 -3.99
N HIS A 107 9.37 2.30 -3.89
CA HIS A 107 10.37 2.09 -4.95
C HIS A 107 10.15 2.98 -6.19
N GLN A 108 9.48 4.10 -6.03
CA GLN A 108 9.29 5.04 -7.12
C GLN A 108 10.62 5.71 -7.51
N SER A 109 10.76 6.11 -8.77
CA SER A 109 11.93 6.86 -9.22
C SER A 109 11.82 8.35 -8.88
N SER A 110 10.59 8.84 -8.83
CA SER A 110 10.29 10.20 -8.41
C SER A 110 8.86 10.28 -7.89
N ILE A 111 8.58 11.31 -7.10
CA ILE A 111 7.24 11.60 -6.56
C ILE A 111 6.84 13.01 -6.97
N THR A 112 5.55 13.20 -7.26
CA THR A 112 5.03 14.47 -7.79
C THR A 112 4.17 15.22 -6.77
N LYS A 113 3.89 14.62 -5.64
CA LYS A 113 3.04 15.19 -4.58
C LYS A 113 3.83 15.38 -3.30
N LYS A 114 3.34 16.28 -2.46
CA LYS A 114 3.93 16.56 -1.15
C LYS A 114 2.89 16.39 -0.04
N VAL A 115 3.36 16.23 1.19
CA VAL A 115 2.50 16.12 2.36
C VAL A 115 1.50 17.27 2.41
N GLY A 116 0.22 16.94 2.62
CA GLY A 116 -0.87 17.90 2.66
C GLY A 116 -1.61 18.05 1.34
N ASP A 117 -1.05 17.60 0.22
CA ASP A 117 -1.77 17.64 -1.06
C ASP A 117 -2.97 16.70 -1.04
N PHE A 118 -4.08 17.17 -1.61
CA PHE A 118 -5.24 16.33 -1.88
C PHE A 118 -5.15 15.75 -3.28
N VAL A 119 -5.51 14.47 -3.43
CA VAL A 119 -5.49 13.75 -4.71
C VAL A 119 -6.82 13.06 -4.95
N GLN A 120 -7.18 12.94 -6.22
CA GLN A 120 -8.38 12.22 -6.66
C GLN A 120 -7.99 10.84 -7.20
N ALA A 121 -8.87 9.85 -7.02
CA ALA A 121 -8.65 8.49 -7.53
C ALA A 121 -8.21 8.51 -8.99
N GLY A 122 -7.14 7.77 -9.29
CA GLY A 122 -6.55 7.74 -10.63
C GLY A 122 -5.59 8.89 -10.96
N GLU A 123 -5.41 9.85 -10.08
CA GLU A 123 -4.47 10.94 -10.29
C GLU A 123 -3.03 10.45 -10.16
N PRO A 124 -2.12 10.86 -11.08
CA PRO A 124 -0.70 10.52 -10.98
C PRO A 124 -0.07 11.11 -9.71
N ILE A 125 0.69 10.30 -8.99
CA ILE A 125 1.37 10.70 -7.75
C ILE A 125 2.88 10.49 -7.81
N GLY A 126 3.38 9.78 -8.80
CA GLY A 126 4.79 9.48 -8.96
C GLY A 126 5.05 8.64 -10.18
N VAL A 127 6.26 8.14 -10.27
CA VAL A 127 6.75 7.36 -11.41
C VAL A 127 7.35 6.06 -10.90
N VAL A 128 7.00 4.95 -11.54
CA VAL A 128 7.61 3.65 -11.26
C VAL A 128 9.12 3.72 -11.42
N GLY A 129 9.80 3.07 -10.52
CA GLY A 129 11.25 3.01 -10.54
C GLY A 129 11.79 1.72 -9.95
N ASN A 130 13.02 1.81 -9.52
CA ASN A 130 13.77 0.72 -8.90
C ASN A 130 14.58 1.28 -7.73
N SER A 131 14.03 2.27 -7.01
CA SER A 131 14.75 2.96 -5.95
C SER A 131 14.61 2.24 -4.61
N GLY A 132 15.65 2.40 -3.78
CA GLY A 132 15.74 1.78 -2.46
C GLY A 132 16.50 0.45 -2.48
N GLU A 133 17.14 0.14 -1.35
CA GLU A 133 17.97 -1.07 -1.20
C GLU A 133 17.17 -2.36 -1.32
N ASN A 134 15.89 -2.34 -0.97
CA ASN A 134 15.01 -3.50 -1.02
C ASN A 134 14.44 -3.76 -2.42
N SER A 135 14.73 -2.91 -3.39
CA SER A 135 14.23 -3.12 -4.75
C SER A 135 15.19 -3.97 -5.58
N LYS A 136 14.65 -4.91 -6.35
CA LYS A 136 15.39 -5.84 -7.21
C LYS A 136 14.89 -5.82 -8.66
N GLY A 137 14.65 -4.66 -9.19
CA GLY A 137 14.15 -4.45 -10.53
C GLY A 137 12.97 -3.50 -10.56
N PRO A 138 12.61 -2.94 -11.74
CA PRO A 138 11.51 -2.00 -11.84
C PRO A 138 10.17 -2.63 -11.44
N HIS A 139 9.60 -2.15 -10.35
CA HIS A 139 8.30 -2.59 -9.86
C HIS A 139 7.70 -1.56 -8.92
N LEU A 140 6.40 -1.64 -8.72
CA LEU A 140 5.71 -0.95 -7.65
C LEU A 140 5.46 -1.92 -6.51
N HIS A 141 5.83 -1.56 -5.30
CA HIS A 141 5.37 -2.22 -4.09
C HIS A 141 4.19 -1.42 -3.55
N PHE A 142 3.01 -2.02 -3.53
CA PHE A 142 1.75 -1.39 -3.17
C PHE A 142 1.12 -2.05 -1.95
N GLU A 143 0.80 -1.23 -0.95
CA GLU A 143 0.15 -1.70 0.29
C GLU A 143 -1.20 -1.03 0.47
N LEU A 144 -2.16 -1.82 0.98
CA LEU A 144 -3.42 -1.31 1.51
C LEU A 144 -3.52 -1.65 2.99
N TRP A 145 -3.94 -0.66 3.76
CA TRP A 145 -4.15 -0.78 5.20
C TRP A 145 -5.57 -0.35 5.54
N TYR A 146 -6.25 -1.13 6.36
CA TYR A 146 -7.60 -0.85 6.83
C TYR A 146 -7.68 -0.97 8.34
N ASN A 147 -8.14 0.08 9.02
CA ASN A 147 -8.17 0.16 10.49
C ASN A 147 -6.82 -0.22 11.14
N GLY A 148 -5.72 0.18 10.52
CA GLY A 148 -4.38 -0.11 11.00
C GLY A 148 -3.85 -1.50 10.71
N PHE A 149 -4.56 -2.31 9.93
CA PHE A 149 -4.12 -3.66 9.53
C PHE A 149 -3.85 -3.72 8.03
N ALA A 150 -2.74 -4.34 7.66
CA ALA A 150 -2.45 -4.62 6.25
C ALA A 150 -3.45 -5.63 5.71
N ILE A 151 -3.98 -5.36 4.52
CA ILE A 151 -4.90 -6.24 3.81
C ILE A 151 -4.30 -6.61 2.46
N ASN A 152 -4.73 -7.74 1.90
CA ASN A 152 -4.23 -8.20 0.61
C ASN A 152 -4.77 -7.30 -0.51
N PRO A 153 -3.92 -6.53 -1.19
CA PRO A 153 -4.39 -5.64 -2.26
C PRO A 153 -5.12 -6.37 -3.39
N GLN A 154 -4.76 -7.61 -3.67
CA GLN A 154 -5.37 -8.39 -4.75
C GLN A 154 -6.84 -8.75 -4.49
N ASP A 155 -7.28 -8.68 -3.24
CA ASP A 155 -8.70 -8.90 -2.89
C ASP A 155 -9.58 -7.70 -3.27
N TYR A 156 -9.00 -6.53 -3.51
CA TYR A 156 -9.74 -5.28 -3.72
C TYR A 156 -9.39 -4.59 -5.03
N VAL A 157 -8.21 -4.79 -5.55
CA VAL A 157 -7.68 -4.11 -6.75
C VAL A 157 -7.39 -5.14 -7.84
N VAL A 158 -7.85 -4.84 -9.05
CA VAL A 158 -7.51 -5.64 -10.24
C VAL A 158 -6.27 -5.02 -10.88
N PHE A 159 -5.21 -5.79 -10.96
CA PHE A 159 -3.96 -5.37 -11.60
C PHE A 159 -3.82 -5.87 -13.01
#